data_d0e604475f2aeed8073ddfbeca62cef6
#
_entry.id   d0e604475f2aeed8073ddfbeca62cef6
#
_cell.length_a   1.000
_cell.length_b   1.000
_cell.length_c   1.000
_cell.angle_alpha   90.00
_cell.angle_beta   90.00
_cell.angle_gamma   90.00
#
_symmetry.space_group_name_H-M   'P 1'
#
loop_
_entity.id
_entity.type
_entity.pdbx_description
1 polymer ?
#
loop_
_entity_poly.entity_id
_entity_poly.type
_entity_poly.pdbx_seq_one_letter_code
_entity_poly.pdbx_strand_id
1 'polypeptide(L)'
;MKTYLFDFDGTLVDSMPTYVSSMLRILDENHIPYEKDIVKVITPLGMAGTAEYYIHMGLDLPKENIIDLMKDYMMEAYFYTIPAKNHVIPVLRELKANGADLNVLTASPHVTLDACLKRLGIYDVFTHVWSCDDFETTKADPEIYR
;
A
#
# COMPACT_ATOMS: atom_id res chain seq x y z
N MET A 1 21.90 -3.76 21.09
CA MET A 1 20.56 -3.77 20.46
C MET A 1 20.67 -3.29 19.02
N LYS A 2 20.11 -4.05 18.08
CA LYS A 2 20.05 -3.63 16.68
C LYS A 2 18.74 -2.90 16.41
N THR A 3 18.82 -1.86 15.59
CA THR A 3 17.66 -1.07 15.16
C THR A 3 17.37 -1.35 13.70
N TYR A 4 16.11 -1.68 13.40
CA TYR A 4 15.66 -1.95 12.04
C TYR A 4 14.59 -0.94 11.64
N LEU A 5 14.64 -0.51 10.39
CA LEU A 5 13.62 0.35 9.79
C LEU A 5 13.09 -0.36 8.55
N PHE A 6 11.81 -0.67 8.56
CA PHE A 6 11.15 -1.41 7.47
C PHE A 6 10.23 -0.49 6.68
N ASP A 7 10.22 -0.70 5.36
CA ASP A 7 9.14 -0.21 4.53
C ASP A 7 7.92 -1.12 4.75
N PHE A 8 6.74 -0.66 4.38
CA PHE A 8 5.50 -1.38 4.58
C PHE A 8 5.07 -2.12 3.31
N ASP A 9 4.65 -1.37 2.28
CA ASP A 9 4.16 -1.97 1.03
C ASP A 9 5.28 -2.67 0.26
N GLY A 10 5.02 -3.93 -0.11
CA GLY A 10 5.99 -4.72 -0.85
C GLY A 10 7.14 -5.29 -0.01
N THR A 11 7.25 -4.90 1.26
CA THR A 11 8.26 -5.40 2.20
C THR A 11 7.63 -6.23 3.31
N LEU A 12 6.73 -5.64 4.09
CA LEU A 12 6.02 -6.34 5.17
C LEU A 12 4.75 -7.00 4.67
N VAL A 13 4.05 -6.38 3.72
CA VAL A 13 2.79 -6.88 3.19
C VAL A 13 2.86 -7.03 1.69
N ASP A 14 2.12 -8.00 1.19
CA ASP A 14 2.04 -8.30 -0.24
C ASP A 14 0.85 -7.56 -0.85
N SER A 15 1.03 -6.24 -1.04
CA SER A 15 -0.03 -5.34 -1.51
C SER A 15 -0.12 -5.22 -3.03
N MET A 16 0.92 -5.61 -3.77
CA MET A 16 0.98 -5.41 -5.22
C MET A 16 -0.11 -6.15 -6.00
N PRO A 17 -0.34 -7.46 -5.76
CA PRO A 17 -1.44 -8.15 -6.45
C PRO A 17 -2.81 -7.51 -6.17
N THR A 18 -3.02 -7.03 -4.95
CA THR A 18 -4.26 -6.36 -4.57
C THR A 18 -4.38 -5.00 -5.25
N TYR A 19 -3.30 -4.25 -5.37
CA TYR A 19 -3.28 -3.00 -6.12
C TYR A 19 -3.72 -3.22 -7.57
N VAL A 20 -3.13 -4.21 -8.23
CA VAL A 20 -3.48 -4.56 -9.62
C VAL A 20 -4.96 -4.97 -9.71
N SER A 21 -5.42 -5.85 -8.82
CA SER A 21 -6.82 -6.30 -8.81
C SER A 21 -7.78 -5.14 -8.61
N SER A 22 -7.45 -4.20 -7.74
CA SER A 22 -8.28 -3.02 -7.47
C SER A 22 -8.39 -2.11 -8.69
N MET A 23 -7.28 -1.94 -9.41
CA MET A 23 -7.29 -1.13 -10.64
C MET A 23 -8.13 -1.80 -11.73
N LEU A 24 -7.97 -3.10 -11.92
CA LEU A 24 -8.73 -3.84 -12.94
C LEU A 24 -10.22 -3.94 -12.58
N ARG A 25 -10.55 -4.01 -11.30
CA ARG A 25 -11.94 -4.06 -10.82
C ARG A 25 -12.76 -2.89 -11.35
N ILE A 26 -12.16 -1.70 -11.45
CA ILE A 26 -12.86 -0.52 -11.98
C ILE A 26 -13.29 -0.76 -13.43
N LEU A 27 -12.42 -1.32 -14.26
CA LEU A 27 -12.74 -1.63 -15.65
C LEU A 27 -13.79 -2.74 -15.73
N ASP A 28 -13.66 -3.77 -14.92
CA ASP A 28 -14.59 -4.90 -14.89
C ASP A 28 -16.00 -4.45 -14.50
N GLU A 29 -16.13 -3.61 -13.48
CA GLU A 29 -17.43 -3.10 -13.01
C GLU A 29 -18.10 -2.17 -14.02
N ASN A 30 -17.32 -1.50 -14.86
CA ASN A 30 -17.83 -0.60 -15.88
C ASN A 30 -17.88 -1.25 -17.27
N HIS A 31 -17.62 -2.57 -17.34
CA HIS A 31 -17.70 -3.36 -18.58
C HIS A 31 -16.78 -2.83 -19.70
N ILE A 32 -15.61 -2.32 -19.34
CA ILE A 32 -14.62 -1.85 -20.30
C ILE A 32 -13.64 -2.99 -20.58
N PRO A 33 -13.53 -3.47 -21.83
CA PRO A 33 -12.57 -4.51 -22.17
C PRO A 33 -11.15 -3.95 -22.18
N TYR A 34 -10.17 -4.80 -21.84
CA TYR A 34 -8.77 -4.43 -21.81
C TYR A 34 -7.89 -5.59 -22.24
N GLU A 35 -6.68 -5.26 -22.71
CA GLU A 35 -5.68 -6.25 -23.12
C GLU A 35 -4.99 -6.85 -21.90
N LYS A 36 -4.44 -8.06 -22.05
CA LYS A 36 -3.77 -8.77 -20.95
C LYS A 36 -2.55 -8.03 -20.42
N ASP A 37 -1.90 -7.22 -21.26
CA ASP A 37 -0.69 -6.48 -20.90
C ASP A 37 -0.98 -5.12 -20.26
N ILE A 38 -2.25 -4.79 -20.02
CA ILE A 38 -2.64 -3.50 -19.42
C ILE A 38 -1.91 -3.24 -18.10
N VAL A 39 -1.65 -4.29 -17.32
CA VAL A 39 -0.94 -4.17 -16.04
C VAL A 39 0.42 -3.52 -16.22
N LYS A 40 1.16 -3.89 -17.27
CA LYS A 40 2.47 -3.32 -17.57
C LYS A 40 2.36 -1.84 -17.96
N VAL A 41 1.25 -1.45 -18.55
CA VAL A 41 1.02 -0.06 -18.96
C VAL A 41 0.65 0.81 -17.75
N ILE A 42 -0.26 0.35 -16.91
CA ILE A 42 -0.79 1.18 -15.81
C ILE A 42 0.10 1.23 -14.57
N THR A 43 0.89 0.18 -14.32
CA THR A 43 1.71 0.11 -13.10
C THR A 43 2.64 1.33 -12.94
N PRO A 44 3.40 1.75 -13.95
CA PRO A 44 4.27 2.92 -13.79
C PRO A 44 3.53 4.26 -13.77
N LEU A 45 2.23 4.30 -14.12
CA LEU A 45 1.47 5.54 -14.20
C LEU A 45 0.99 6.06 -12.84
N GLY A 46 0.91 5.19 -11.83
CA GLY A 46 0.30 5.53 -10.56
C GLY A 46 -1.21 5.71 -10.68
N MET A 47 -1.88 6.12 -9.61
CA MET A 47 -3.33 6.27 -9.60
C MET A 47 -3.82 7.36 -10.55
N ALA A 48 -3.19 8.54 -10.52
CA ALA A 48 -3.61 9.66 -11.36
C ALA A 48 -3.44 9.35 -12.84
N GLY A 49 -2.28 8.83 -13.24
CA GLY A 49 -2.01 8.46 -14.62
C GLY A 49 -2.90 7.33 -15.11
N THR A 50 -3.18 6.35 -14.25
CA THR A 50 -4.10 5.26 -14.57
C THR A 50 -5.52 5.77 -14.80
N ALA A 51 -5.98 6.71 -13.96
CA ALA A 51 -7.30 7.31 -14.12
C ALA A 51 -7.42 8.02 -15.47
N GLU A 52 -6.42 8.80 -15.87
CA GLU A 52 -6.38 9.45 -17.18
C GLU A 52 -6.40 8.43 -18.31
N TYR A 53 -5.63 7.37 -18.19
CA TYR A 53 -5.59 6.29 -19.18
C TYR A 53 -6.96 5.63 -19.33
N TYR A 54 -7.66 5.39 -18.24
CA TYR A 54 -9.00 4.79 -18.26
C TYR A 54 -10.03 5.70 -18.94
N ILE A 55 -9.93 7.01 -18.73
CA ILE A 55 -10.79 7.98 -19.41
C ILE A 55 -10.58 7.89 -20.93
N HIS A 56 -9.33 7.76 -21.38
CA HIS A 56 -9.02 7.56 -22.80
C HIS A 56 -9.56 6.23 -23.34
N MET A 57 -9.70 5.21 -22.50
CA MET A 57 -10.28 3.92 -22.88
C MET A 57 -11.81 3.97 -23.00
N GLY A 58 -12.43 5.06 -22.56
CA GLY A 58 -13.87 5.21 -22.63
C GLY A 58 -14.61 5.20 -21.29
N LEU A 59 -13.87 5.21 -20.17
CA LEU A 59 -14.52 5.29 -18.87
C LEU A 59 -15.10 6.68 -18.66
N ASP A 60 -16.43 6.73 -18.50
CA ASP A 60 -17.18 7.99 -18.40
C ASP A 60 -17.37 8.38 -16.92
N LEU A 61 -16.27 8.71 -16.26
CA LEU A 61 -16.26 9.20 -14.89
C LEU A 61 -15.23 10.33 -14.77
N PRO A 62 -15.48 11.31 -13.89
CA PRO A 62 -14.47 12.31 -13.58
C PRO A 62 -13.22 11.67 -12.98
N LYS A 63 -12.06 12.24 -13.27
CA LYS A 63 -10.77 11.73 -12.79
C LYS A 63 -10.73 11.56 -11.27
N GLU A 64 -11.24 12.54 -10.55
CA GLU A 64 -11.27 12.50 -9.07
C GLU A 64 -12.10 11.33 -8.54
N ASN A 65 -13.23 11.03 -9.22
CA ASN A 65 -14.08 9.92 -8.82
C ASN A 65 -13.37 8.57 -9.04
N ILE A 66 -12.63 8.45 -10.14
CA ILE A 66 -11.87 7.22 -10.42
C ILE A 66 -10.79 7.02 -9.36
N ILE A 67 -10.06 8.08 -9.02
CA ILE A 67 -9.02 8.02 -7.98
C ILE A 67 -9.62 7.66 -6.63
N ASP A 68 -10.78 8.24 -6.28
CA ASP A 68 -11.47 7.92 -5.03
C ASP A 68 -11.88 6.45 -4.96
N LEU A 69 -12.37 5.88 -6.06
CA LEU A 69 -12.67 4.44 -6.14
C LEU A 69 -11.43 3.59 -5.91
N MET A 70 -10.31 3.96 -6.52
CA MET A 70 -9.04 3.25 -6.33
C MET A 70 -8.63 3.24 -4.86
N LYS A 71 -8.71 4.41 -4.23
CA LYS A 71 -8.36 4.56 -2.81
C LYS A 71 -9.29 3.75 -1.91
N ASP A 72 -10.59 3.77 -2.20
CA ASP A 72 -11.58 3.03 -1.43
C ASP A 72 -11.34 1.51 -1.52
N TYR A 73 -11.06 1.00 -2.70
CA TYR A 73 -10.77 -0.42 -2.88
C TYR A 73 -9.49 -0.83 -2.16
N MET A 74 -8.45 0.01 -2.22
CA MET A 74 -7.20 -0.27 -1.50
C MET A 74 -7.40 -0.20 0.01
N MET A 75 -8.16 0.77 0.50
CA MET A 75 -8.47 0.90 1.93
C MET A 75 -9.19 -0.34 2.44
N GLU A 76 -10.20 -0.80 1.72
CA GLU A 76 -10.93 -2.03 2.06
C GLU A 76 -9.96 -3.22 2.13
N ALA A 77 -9.05 -3.32 1.17
CA ALA A 77 -8.08 -4.40 1.12
C ALA A 77 -7.11 -4.38 2.32
N TYR A 78 -6.61 -3.21 2.70
CA TYR A 78 -5.76 -3.09 3.88
C TYR A 78 -6.49 -3.47 5.17
N PHE A 79 -7.78 -3.13 5.26
CA PHE A 79 -8.56 -3.48 6.43
C PHE A 79 -8.84 -4.98 6.52
N TYR A 80 -9.01 -5.69 5.41
CA TYR A 80 -9.58 -7.03 5.45
C TYR A 80 -8.80 -8.13 4.73
N THR A 81 -8.01 -7.85 3.71
CA THR A 81 -7.52 -8.91 2.81
C THR A 81 -6.01 -8.97 2.57
N ILE A 82 -5.29 -7.85 2.58
CA ILE A 82 -3.87 -7.85 2.22
C ILE A 82 -3.07 -8.67 3.23
N PRO A 83 -2.34 -9.73 2.78
CA PRO A 83 -1.58 -10.58 3.68
C PRO A 83 -0.18 -10.02 3.93
N ALA A 84 0.43 -10.48 5.03
CA ALA A 84 1.86 -10.30 5.23
C ALA A 84 2.62 -11.12 4.17
N LYS A 85 3.79 -10.65 3.79
CA LYS A 85 4.67 -11.46 2.93
C LYS A 85 5.12 -12.71 3.67
N ASN A 86 5.45 -13.76 2.91
CA ASN A 86 5.89 -15.02 3.47
C ASN A 86 7.06 -14.81 4.44
N HIS A 87 6.99 -15.48 5.58
CA HIS A 87 8.04 -15.48 6.62
C HIS A 87 8.19 -14.16 7.38
N VAL A 88 7.45 -13.10 7.03
CA VAL A 88 7.59 -11.80 7.70
C VAL A 88 7.20 -11.88 9.17
N ILE A 89 6.03 -12.44 9.48
CA ILE A 89 5.54 -12.47 10.86
C ILE A 89 6.49 -13.26 11.77
N PRO A 90 6.91 -14.50 11.42
CA PRO A 90 7.86 -15.23 12.26
C PRO A 90 9.19 -14.50 12.44
N VAL A 91 9.72 -13.89 11.38
CA VAL A 91 10.99 -13.16 11.44
C VAL A 91 10.90 -11.95 12.36
N LEU A 92 9.82 -11.17 12.25
CA LEU A 92 9.62 -10.00 13.12
C LEU A 92 9.53 -10.41 14.60
N ARG A 93 8.80 -11.48 14.89
CA ARG A 93 8.67 -11.99 16.26
C ARG A 93 9.98 -12.48 16.81
N GLU A 94 10.80 -13.15 15.99
CA GLU A 94 12.12 -13.63 16.37
C GLU A 94 13.06 -12.45 16.67
N LEU A 95 13.08 -11.44 15.80
CA LEU A 95 13.91 -10.24 16.01
C LEU A 95 13.48 -9.52 17.29
N LYS A 96 12.20 -9.41 17.55
CA LYS A 96 11.68 -8.78 18.77
C LYS A 96 12.08 -9.57 20.01
N ALA A 97 11.98 -10.89 19.95
CA ALA A 97 12.36 -11.77 21.06
C ALA A 97 13.85 -11.66 21.37
N ASN A 98 14.69 -11.36 20.38
CA ASN A 98 16.12 -11.18 20.54
C ASN A 98 16.50 -9.73 20.93
N GLY A 99 15.54 -8.89 21.25
CA GLY A 99 15.79 -7.54 21.76
C GLY A 99 16.00 -6.48 20.68
N ALA A 100 15.68 -6.77 19.42
CA ALA A 100 15.82 -5.79 18.35
C ALA A 100 14.79 -4.67 18.49
N ASP A 101 15.17 -3.47 18.08
CA ASP A 101 14.28 -2.30 18.00
C ASP A 101 13.71 -2.23 16.58
N LEU A 102 12.41 -2.49 16.44
CA LEU A 102 11.75 -2.57 15.14
C LEU A 102 10.89 -1.35 14.88
N ASN A 103 11.01 -0.79 13.69
CA ASN A 103 10.30 0.44 13.29
C ASN A 103 9.82 0.33 11.85
N VAL A 104 8.73 1.06 11.54
CA VAL A 104 8.18 1.14 10.18
C VAL A 104 8.19 2.60 9.73
N LEU A 105 8.56 2.83 8.48
CA LEU A 105 8.43 4.13 7.80
C LEU A 105 7.84 3.89 6.42
N THR A 106 6.70 4.51 6.12
CA THR A 106 5.98 4.29 4.87
C THR A 106 5.29 5.55 4.38
N ALA A 107 5.00 5.57 3.07
CA ALA A 107 4.17 6.59 2.46
C ALA A 107 2.67 6.36 2.70
N SER A 108 2.27 5.18 3.19
CA SER A 108 0.86 4.86 3.45
C SER A 108 0.32 5.66 4.65
N PRO A 109 -0.94 6.11 4.61
CA PRO A 109 -1.53 6.82 5.74
C PRO A 109 -1.80 5.91 6.93
N HIS A 110 -1.80 6.47 8.15
CA HIS A 110 -2.04 5.71 9.37
C HIS A 110 -3.37 4.96 9.37
N VAL A 111 -4.41 5.52 8.74
CA VAL A 111 -5.73 4.90 8.73
C VAL A 111 -5.70 3.48 8.15
N THR A 112 -4.89 3.25 7.11
CA THR A 112 -4.72 1.92 6.51
C THR A 112 -3.56 1.15 7.13
N LEU A 113 -2.46 1.82 7.40
CA LEU A 113 -1.24 1.24 7.95
C LEU A 113 -1.50 0.58 9.31
N ASP A 114 -2.03 1.34 10.26
CA ASP A 114 -2.24 0.86 11.62
C ASP A 114 -3.27 -0.28 11.65
N ALA A 115 -4.36 -0.15 10.90
CA ALA A 115 -5.40 -1.18 10.81
C ALA A 115 -4.85 -2.48 10.24
N CYS A 116 -4.03 -2.40 9.20
CA CYS A 116 -3.42 -3.58 8.59
C CYS A 116 -2.45 -4.27 9.53
N LEU A 117 -1.57 -3.52 10.18
CA LEU A 117 -0.61 -4.08 11.15
C LEU A 117 -1.32 -4.73 12.34
N LYS A 118 -2.39 -4.12 12.84
CA LYS A 118 -3.19 -4.68 13.94
C LYS A 118 -3.90 -5.97 13.51
N ARG A 119 -4.47 -5.98 12.30
CA ARG A 119 -5.14 -7.17 11.76
C ARG A 119 -4.17 -8.33 11.61
N LEU A 120 -2.94 -8.06 11.18
CA LEU A 120 -1.90 -9.08 11.02
C LEU A 120 -1.26 -9.50 12.35
N GLY A 121 -1.57 -8.80 13.44
CA GLY A 121 -1.06 -9.13 14.76
C GLY A 121 0.38 -8.73 15.00
N ILE A 122 0.90 -7.77 14.26
CA ILE A 122 2.30 -7.34 14.35
C ILE A 122 2.46 -5.86 14.71
N TYR A 123 1.36 -5.14 14.98
CA TYR A 123 1.43 -3.72 15.33
C TYR A 123 2.30 -3.48 16.58
N ASP A 124 2.15 -4.33 17.57
CA ASP A 124 2.81 -4.19 18.88
C ASP A 124 4.28 -4.61 18.88
N VAL A 125 4.78 -5.25 17.82
CA VAL A 125 6.21 -5.59 17.75
C VAL A 125 7.07 -4.38 17.38
N PHE A 126 6.47 -3.31 16.86
CA PHE A 126 7.19 -2.12 16.46
C PHE A 126 7.24 -1.08 17.56
N THR A 127 8.43 -0.50 17.78
CA THR A 127 8.61 0.61 18.71
C THR A 127 7.96 1.87 18.18
N HIS A 128 8.19 2.15 16.90
CA HIS A 128 7.58 3.29 16.20
C HIS A 128 7.01 2.85 14.87
N VAL A 129 5.85 3.38 14.53
CA VAL A 129 5.21 3.21 13.23
C VAL A 129 4.98 4.60 12.66
N TRP A 130 5.82 4.98 11.68
CA TRP A 130 5.78 6.31 11.07
C TRP A 130 5.15 6.25 9.68
N SER A 131 4.20 7.14 9.47
CA SER A 131 3.59 7.38 8.17
C SER A 131 4.05 8.73 7.66
N CYS A 132 3.96 8.96 6.35
CA CYS A 132 4.16 10.29 5.79
C CYS A 132 3.13 11.29 6.29
N ASP A 133 2.01 10.84 6.90
CA ASP A 133 1.05 11.71 7.60
C ASP A 133 1.68 12.39 8.82
N ASP A 134 2.70 11.79 9.43
CA ASP A 134 3.39 12.34 10.61
C ASP A 134 4.32 13.50 10.24
N PHE A 135 4.57 13.67 8.94
CA PHE A 135 5.45 14.67 8.38
C PHE A 135 4.73 15.39 7.26
N GLU A 136 4.93 16.66 7.11
CA GLU A 136 4.35 17.44 6.00
C GLU A 136 5.21 17.30 4.74
N THR A 137 5.68 16.06 4.45
CA THR A 137 6.63 15.79 3.37
C THR A 137 6.50 14.36 2.86
N THR A 138 7.39 13.96 1.95
CA THR A 138 7.40 12.62 1.36
C THR A 138 8.71 11.90 1.67
N LYS A 139 8.77 10.59 1.40
CA LYS A 139 9.99 9.80 1.57
C LYS A 139 11.14 10.26 0.66
N ALA A 140 10.85 11.02 -0.38
CA ALA A 140 11.86 11.62 -1.24
C ALA A 140 12.57 12.79 -0.58
N ASP A 141 11.96 13.40 0.45
CA ASP A 141 12.55 14.54 1.17
C ASP A 141 13.47 14.03 2.27
N PRO A 142 14.75 14.46 2.31
CA PRO A 142 15.70 14.00 3.34
C PRO A 142 15.25 14.29 4.77
N GLU A 143 14.39 15.28 5.01
CA GLU A 143 13.92 15.61 6.35
C GLU A 143 13.22 14.46 7.06
N ILE A 144 12.56 13.58 6.31
CA ILE A 144 11.81 12.46 6.89
C ILE A 144 12.73 11.46 7.62
N TYR A 145 14.02 11.48 7.31
CA TYR A 145 15.02 10.56 7.88
C TYR A 145 15.87 11.18 9.00
N ARG A 146 15.55 12.39 9.43
CA ARG A 146 16.27 13.09 10.51
C ARG A 146 15.76 12.72 11.90
#